data_e53a07a325e1f8d3026b70df80097c09
#
_entry.id   e53a07a325e1f8d3026b70df80097c09
#
_cell.length_a   1.000
_cell.length_b   1.000
_cell.length_c   1.000
_cell.angle_alpha   90.00
_cell.angle_beta   90.00
_cell.angle_gamma   90.00
#
_symmetry.space_group_name_H-M   'P 1'
#
loop_
_entity.id
_entity.type
_entity.pdbx_description
1 polymer ?
#
loop_
_entity_poly.entity_id
_entity_poly.type
_entity_poly.pdbx_seq_one_letter_code
_entity_poly.pdbx_strand_id
1 'polypeptide(L)'
;MNKKIGFIGCGNMAKAMISGIVKSNLVSSEQVIVSNPSDKSLNKVKEQYNILVTNDNKEVARFSDILILAVKPYKYSEVIDEIKPYLKKTVVIVTIAAGLTLEYMSNTLGGAAKVVRTMPNTPALVGAGMSALCANKNITKEELQDIVNIFESFGKIEILEEKLIDVVPA
;
A
#
# COMPACT_ATOMS: atom_id res chain seq x y z
N MET A 1 -7.61 -13.49 -5.31
CA MET A 1 -8.25 -12.24 -4.81
C MET A 1 -8.74 -11.43 -6.01
N ASN A 2 -9.95 -10.92 -5.98
CA ASN A 2 -10.49 -10.09 -7.07
C ASN A 2 -10.58 -8.61 -6.62
N LYS A 3 -9.43 -7.99 -6.41
CA LYS A 3 -9.28 -6.60 -5.98
C LYS A 3 -8.29 -5.87 -6.87
N LYS A 4 -8.53 -4.58 -7.10
CA LYS A 4 -7.63 -3.68 -7.79
C LYS A 4 -6.69 -3.04 -6.78
N ILE A 5 -5.39 -3.19 -6.97
CA ILE A 5 -4.35 -2.74 -6.05
C ILE A 5 -3.62 -1.56 -6.67
N GLY A 6 -3.61 -0.42 -5.99
CA GLY A 6 -2.88 0.77 -6.42
C GLY A 6 -1.72 1.10 -5.49
N PHE A 7 -0.67 1.65 -6.08
CA PHE A 7 0.49 2.18 -5.37
C PHE A 7 0.69 3.65 -5.75
N ILE A 8 0.82 4.51 -4.76
CA ILE A 8 1.32 5.87 -4.97
C ILE A 8 2.74 5.94 -4.44
N GLY A 9 3.69 6.10 -5.36
CA GLY A 9 5.12 5.96 -5.14
C GLY A 9 5.66 4.61 -5.64
N CYS A 10 6.80 4.66 -6.32
CA CYS A 10 7.48 3.50 -6.94
C CYS A 10 8.91 3.35 -6.41
N GLY A 11 9.06 3.44 -5.08
CA GLY A 11 10.34 3.21 -4.40
C GLY A 11 10.68 1.73 -4.26
N ASN A 12 11.77 1.41 -3.57
CA ASN A 12 12.24 0.03 -3.40
C ASN A 12 11.20 -0.87 -2.72
N MET A 13 10.54 -0.37 -1.67
CA MET A 13 9.53 -1.15 -0.97
C MET A 13 8.30 -1.43 -1.86
N ALA A 14 7.80 -0.42 -2.59
CA ALA A 14 6.70 -0.61 -3.54
C ALA A 14 7.04 -1.67 -4.60
N LYS A 15 8.26 -1.63 -5.14
CA LYS A 15 8.75 -2.62 -6.12
C LYS A 15 8.82 -4.04 -5.53
N ALA A 16 9.26 -4.17 -4.28
CA ALA A 16 9.27 -5.46 -3.58
C ALA A 16 7.85 -6.04 -3.43
N MET A 17 6.91 -5.20 -3.00
CA MET A 17 5.51 -5.58 -2.85
C MET A 17 4.88 -5.96 -4.21
N ILE A 18 5.07 -5.14 -5.25
CA ILE A 18 4.59 -5.43 -6.61
C ILE A 18 5.17 -6.75 -7.11
N SER A 19 6.47 -6.99 -6.92
CA SER A 19 7.12 -8.25 -7.28
C SER A 19 6.47 -9.45 -6.61
N GLY A 20 6.22 -9.38 -5.31
CA GLY A 20 5.56 -10.44 -4.56
C GLY A 20 4.15 -10.73 -5.06
N ILE A 21 3.33 -9.69 -5.21
CA ILE A 21 1.95 -9.77 -5.67
C ILE A 21 1.86 -10.43 -7.06
N VAL A 22 2.69 -10.00 -8.01
CA VAL A 22 2.66 -10.51 -9.38
C VAL A 22 3.21 -11.93 -9.46
N LYS A 23 4.34 -12.21 -8.81
CA LYS A 23 4.96 -13.55 -8.83
C LYS A 23 4.14 -14.62 -8.14
N SER A 24 3.38 -14.26 -7.10
CA SER A 24 2.47 -15.19 -6.42
C SER A 24 1.14 -15.41 -7.15
N ASN A 25 0.90 -14.67 -8.24
CA ASN A 25 -0.39 -14.64 -8.95
C ASN A 25 -1.57 -14.29 -8.02
N LEU A 26 -1.36 -13.46 -7.01
CA LEU A 26 -2.39 -13.04 -6.06
C LEU A 26 -3.53 -12.29 -6.78
N VAL A 27 -3.17 -11.44 -7.72
CA VAL A 27 -4.05 -10.78 -8.70
C VAL A 27 -3.38 -10.78 -10.07
N SER A 28 -4.14 -10.53 -11.13
CA SER A 28 -3.55 -10.34 -12.46
C SER A 28 -2.77 -9.02 -12.53
N SER A 29 -1.77 -8.94 -13.40
CA SER A 29 -0.98 -7.72 -13.58
C SER A 29 -1.82 -6.50 -13.98
N GLU A 30 -2.92 -6.71 -14.70
CA GLU A 30 -3.88 -5.66 -15.07
C GLU A 30 -4.67 -5.10 -13.88
N GLN A 31 -4.67 -5.80 -12.75
CA GLN A 31 -5.29 -5.34 -11.51
C GLN A 31 -4.32 -4.56 -10.61
N VAL A 32 -3.09 -4.31 -11.06
CA VAL A 32 -2.08 -3.53 -10.33
C VAL A 32 -1.75 -2.27 -11.10
N ILE A 33 -1.81 -1.12 -10.43
CA ILE A 33 -1.40 0.18 -10.96
C ILE A 33 -0.42 0.86 -10.01
N VAL A 34 0.55 1.58 -10.56
CA VAL A 34 1.48 2.39 -9.77
C VAL A 34 1.65 3.78 -10.37
N SER A 35 1.67 4.79 -9.52
CA SER A 35 2.07 6.15 -9.91
C SER A 35 3.45 6.52 -9.37
N ASN A 36 4.15 7.32 -10.15
CA ASN A 36 5.42 7.94 -9.74
C ASN A 36 5.71 9.15 -10.65
N PRO A 37 6.37 10.20 -10.14
CA PRO A 37 6.80 11.31 -11.00
C PRO A 37 7.87 10.94 -12.04
N SER A 38 8.67 9.88 -11.80
CA SER A 38 9.76 9.46 -12.67
C SER A 38 9.33 8.39 -13.66
N ASP A 39 9.28 8.72 -14.95
CA ASP A 39 9.01 7.78 -16.04
C ASP A 39 10.01 6.62 -16.09
N LYS A 40 11.29 6.88 -15.75
CA LYS A 40 12.31 5.83 -15.70
C LYS A 40 11.97 4.72 -14.71
N SER A 41 11.44 5.08 -13.53
CA SER A 41 11.00 4.10 -12.53
C SER A 41 9.75 3.35 -12.98
N LEU A 42 8.81 4.04 -13.61
CA LEU A 42 7.59 3.45 -14.14
C LEU A 42 7.85 2.48 -15.28
N ASN A 43 8.70 2.86 -16.25
CA ASN A 43 9.04 2.00 -17.38
C ASN A 43 9.68 0.68 -16.91
N LYS A 44 10.58 0.73 -15.92
CA LYS A 44 11.20 -0.48 -15.36
C LYS A 44 10.18 -1.47 -14.81
N VAL A 45 9.23 -1.01 -13.98
CA VAL A 45 8.23 -1.91 -13.39
C VAL A 45 7.21 -2.38 -14.42
N LYS A 46 6.88 -1.54 -15.40
CA LYS A 46 6.00 -1.92 -16.52
C LYS A 46 6.63 -3.03 -17.37
N GLU A 47 7.89 -2.88 -17.77
CA GLU A 47 8.62 -3.89 -18.53
C GLU A 47 8.79 -5.20 -17.76
N GLN A 48 9.07 -5.11 -16.46
CA GLN A 48 9.35 -6.26 -15.61
C GLN A 48 8.10 -7.04 -15.20
N TYR A 49 6.98 -6.36 -14.93
CA TYR A 49 5.78 -6.96 -14.31
C TYR A 49 4.51 -6.82 -15.15
N ASN A 50 4.57 -6.11 -16.28
CA ASN A 50 3.43 -5.86 -17.17
C ASN A 50 2.20 -5.26 -16.47
N ILE A 51 2.43 -4.42 -15.45
CA ILE A 51 1.39 -3.72 -14.68
C ILE A 51 1.04 -2.37 -15.32
N LEU A 52 -0.06 -1.78 -14.86
CA LEU A 52 -0.46 -0.43 -15.26
C LEU A 52 0.44 0.62 -14.57
N VAL A 53 0.80 1.66 -15.30
CA VAL A 53 1.63 2.75 -14.77
C VAL A 53 1.07 4.10 -15.20
N THR A 54 1.23 5.12 -14.34
CA THR A 54 0.78 6.49 -14.61
C THR A 54 1.63 7.50 -13.83
N ASN A 55 1.61 8.79 -14.25
CA ASN A 55 2.15 9.88 -13.45
C ASN A 55 1.07 10.58 -12.60
N ASP A 56 -0.21 10.19 -12.74
CA ASP A 56 -1.34 10.81 -12.07
C ASP A 56 -1.82 9.99 -10.86
N ASN A 57 -1.59 10.51 -9.64
CA ASN A 57 -2.05 9.89 -8.39
C ASN A 57 -3.59 9.73 -8.33
N LYS A 58 -4.33 10.63 -8.98
CA LYS A 58 -5.80 10.62 -9.01
C LYS A 58 -6.34 9.43 -9.81
N GLU A 59 -5.63 9.03 -10.86
CA GLU A 59 -5.96 7.83 -11.62
C GLU A 59 -5.83 6.58 -10.74
N VAL A 60 -4.74 6.47 -9.98
CA VAL A 60 -4.53 5.38 -9.02
C VAL A 60 -5.63 5.37 -7.95
N ALA A 61 -6.01 6.54 -7.43
CA ALA A 61 -7.07 6.66 -6.43
C ALA A 61 -8.43 6.17 -6.94
N ARG A 62 -8.82 6.52 -8.17
CA ARG A 62 -10.08 6.06 -8.79
C ARG A 62 -10.07 4.55 -9.08
N PHE A 63 -8.92 4.02 -9.44
CA PHE A 63 -8.76 2.62 -9.81
C PHE A 63 -8.87 1.68 -8.62
N SER A 64 -8.25 2.03 -7.49
CA SER A 64 -7.93 1.13 -6.40
C SER A 64 -9.11 0.73 -5.52
N ASP A 65 -9.17 -0.55 -5.15
CA ASP A 65 -9.95 -1.06 -4.03
C ASP A 65 -9.07 -1.14 -2.77
N ILE A 66 -7.77 -1.38 -2.96
CA ILE A 66 -6.71 -1.29 -1.94
C ILE A 66 -5.65 -0.34 -2.46
N LEU A 67 -5.41 0.75 -1.73
CA LEU A 67 -4.46 1.78 -2.09
C LEU A 67 -3.30 1.83 -1.09
N ILE A 68 -2.10 1.56 -1.58
CA ILE A 68 -0.87 1.57 -0.79
C ILE A 68 -0.13 2.90 -1.01
N LEU A 69 0.02 3.66 0.08
CA LEU A 69 0.76 4.91 0.08
C LEU A 69 2.24 4.60 0.37
N ALA A 70 3.06 4.63 -0.67
CA ALA A 70 4.49 4.27 -0.65
C ALA A 70 5.41 5.46 -0.93
N VAL A 71 4.94 6.66 -0.62
CA VAL A 71 5.73 7.89 -0.67
C VAL A 71 6.44 8.16 0.67
N LYS A 72 7.36 9.11 0.68
CA LYS A 72 8.03 9.53 1.92
C LYS A 72 7.03 10.16 2.90
N PRO A 73 7.23 10.02 4.23
CA PRO A 73 6.28 10.51 5.24
C PRO A 73 5.91 11.99 5.08
N TYR A 74 6.88 12.86 4.74
CA TYR A 74 6.65 14.29 4.55
C TYR A 74 5.75 14.64 3.34
N LYS A 75 5.53 13.70 2.43
CA LYS A 75 4.65 13.86 1.26
C LYS A 75 3.19 13.46 1.52
N TYR A 76 2.90 12.83 2.64
CA TYR A 76 1.59 12.23 2.89
C TYR A 76 0.47 13.27 2.87
N SER A 77 0.63 14.41 3.53
CA SER A 77 -0.40 15.46 3.57
C SER A 77 -0.76 15.94 2.16
N GLU A 78 0.26 16.30 1.37
CA GLU A 78 0.10 16.77 -0.01
C GLU A 78 -0.61 15.71 -0.89
N VAL A 79 -0.16 14.45 -0.81
CA VAL A 79 -0.72 13.35 -1.60
C VAL A 79 -2.16 13.06 -1.18
N ILE A 80 -2.45 13.02 0.13
CA ILE A 80 -3.81 12.75 0.62
C ILE A 80 -4.77 13.87 0.19
N ASP A 81 -4.37 15.13 0.29
CA ASP A 81 -5.20 16.27 -0.15
C ASP A 81 -5.50 16.18 -1.65
N GLU A 82 -4.50 15.79 -2.45
CA GLU A 82 -4.66 15.60 -3.90
C GLU A 82 -5.66 14.49 -4.25
N ILE A 83 -5.55 13.33 -3.60
CA ILE A 83 -6.30 12.12 -3.99
C ILE A 83 -7.65 11.97 -3.30
N LYS A 84 -7.85 12.57 -2.13
CA LYS A 84 -9.03 12.40 -1.29
C LYS A 84 -10.36 12.56 -2.03
N PRO A 85 -10.56 13.54 -2.94
CA PRO A 85 -11.79 13.69 -3.70
C PRO A 85 -12.08 12.55 -4.69
N TYR A 86 -11.06 11.75 -5.01
CA TYR A 86 -11.10 10.70 -6.04
C TYR A 86 -11.14 9.28 -5.47
N LEU A 87 -11.02 9.15 -4.14
CA LEU A 87 -11.06 7.87 -3.45
C LEU A 87 -12.45 7.22 -3.53
N LYS A 88 -12.50 5.92 -3.76
CA LYS A 88 -13.73 5.15 -3.60
C LYS A 88 -14.14 5.14 -2.12
N LYS A 89 -15.43 5.17 -1.83
CA LYS A 89 -15.95 5.09 -0.45
C LYS A 89 -15.56 3.80 0.28
N THR A 90 -15.31 2.74 -0.46
CA THR A 90 -14.98 1.41 0.05
C THR A 90 -13.48 1.13 0.07
N VAL A 91 -12.63 2.06 -0.40
CA VAL A 91 -11.19 1.83 -0.51
C VAL A 91 -10.55 1.57 0.85
N VAL A 92 -9.66 0.59 0.89
CA VAL A 92 -8.77 0.36 2.03
C VAL A 92 -7.44 1.07 1.77
N ILE A 93 -7.08 1.99 2.66
CA ILE A 93 -5.80 2.72 2.58
C ILE A 93 -4.77 1.99 3.44
N VAL A 94 -3.64 1.65 2.84
CA VAL A 94 -2.51 1.02 3.52
C VAL A 94 -1.35 2.01 3.55
N THR A 95 -0.86 2.33 4.75
CA THR A 95 0.35 3.12 4.92
C THR A 95 1.54 2.22 5.26
N ILE A 96 2.68 2.47 4.62
CA ILE A 96 3.97 1.83 4.93
C ILE A 96 4.96 2.82 5.53
N ALA A 97 4.51 4.02 5.88
CA ALA A 97 5.36 5.07 6.42
C ALA A 97 5.56 4.93 7.93
N ALA A 98 6.81 5.00 8.36
CA ALA A 98 7.14 5.09 9.78
C ALA A 98 6.58 6.39 10.40
N GLY A 99 6.15 6.33 11.66
CA GLY A 99 5.75 7.50 12.44
C GLY A 99 4.36 8.06 12.14
N LEU A 100 3.60 7.51 11.18
CA LEU A 100 2.23 7.93 10.91
C LEU A 100 1.23 6.99 11.58
N THR A 101 0.45 7.52 12.53
CA THR A 101 -0.51 6.74 13.32
C THR A 101 -1.82 6.49 12.57
N LEU A 102 -2.59 5.49 13.00
CA LEU A 102 -3.95 5.26 12.50
C LEU A 102 -4.85 6.47 12.76
N GLU A 103 -4.68 7.15 13.89
CA GLU A 103 -5.42 8.36 14.23
C GLU A 103 -5.11 9.51 13.25
N TYR A 104 -3.83 9.78 12.99
CA TYR A 104 -3.40 10.79 12.02
C TYR A 104 -4.00 10.50 10.63
N MET A 105 -3.89 9.28 10.16
CA MET A 105 -4.41 8.87 8.85
C MET A 105 -5.93 8.99 8.79
N SER A 106 -6.64 8.54 9.82
CA SER A 106 -8.10 8.62 9.89
C SER A 106 -8.60 10.06 9.92
N ASN A 107 -7.91 10.95 10.66
CA ASN A 107 -8.27 12.37 10.72
C ASN A 107 -8.03 13.08 9.38
N THR A 108 -6.91 12.79 8.72
CA THR A 108 -6.56 13.40 7.44
C THR A 108 -7.46 12.93 6.29
N LEU A 109 -7.80 11.64 6.26
CA LEU A 109 -8.67 11.04 5.23
C LEU A 109 -10.16 11.25 5.49
N GLY A 110 -10.56 11.47 6.74
CA GLY A 110 -11.94 11.50 7.22
C GLY A 110 -12.25 10.31 8.11
N GLY A 111 -13.02 10.52 9.18
CA GLY A 111 -13.23 9.56 10.28
C GLY A 111 -13.81 8.20 9.88
N ALA A 112 -14.46 8.08 8.70
CA ALA A 112 -14.98 6.83 8.17
C ALA A 112 -13.96 6.05 7.32
N ALA A 113 -12.75 6.60 7.10
CA ALA A 113 -11.73 5.95 6.28
C ALA A 113 -11.30 4.59 6.86
N LYS A 114 -11.09 3.63 5.98
CA LYS A 114 -10.57 2.31 6.28
C LYS A 114 -9.05 2.36 6.16
N VAL A 115 -8.35 2.22 7.28
CA VAL A 115 -6.90 2.41 7.34
C VAL A 115 -6.21 1.22 7.97
N VAL A 116 -5.18 0.74 7.29
CA VAL A 116 -4.23 -0.26 7.79
C VAL A 116 -2.84 0.37 7.84
N ARG A 117 -2.23 0.35 9.01
CA ARG A 117 -0.85 0.76 9.22
C ARG A 117 0.05 -0.46 9.19
N THR A 118 1.12 -0.40 8.42
CA THR A 118 2.07 -1.49 8.28
C THR A 118 3.50 -0.99 8.41
N MET A 119 4.38 -1.90 8.85
CA MET A 119 5.81 -1.66 8.94
C MET A 119 6.54 -2.85 8.28
N PRO A 120 6.71 -2.81 6.95
CA PRO A 120 7.55 -3.79 6.24
C PRO A 120 9.03 -3.47 6.45
N ASN A 121 9.90 -4.48 6.24
CA ASN A 121 11.34 -4.30 6.29
C ASN A 121 12.04 -4.66 4.98
N THR A 122 13.31 -4.27 4.85
CA THR A 122 14.09 -4.42 3.60
C THR A 122 14.25 -5.85 3.07
N PRO A 123 14.29 -6.94 3.87
CA PRO A 123 14.32 -8.29 3.32
C PRO A 123 13.12 -8.66 2.43
N ALA A 124 12.04 -7.87 2.44
CA ALA A 124 10.94 -8.00 1.47
C ALA A 124 11.40 -7.97 0.01
N LEU A 125 12.52 -7.29 -0.29
CA LEU A 125 13.14 -7.24 -1.64
C LEU A 125 13.53 -8.62 -2.18
N VAL A 126 13.78 -9.59 -1.31
CA VAL A 126 14.14 -10.97 -1.65
C VAL A 126 13.08 -11.98 -1.21
N GLY A 127 11.87 -11.53 -0.91
CA GLY A 127 10.77 -12.39 -0.48
C GLY A 127 10.91 -12.95 0.94
N ALA A 128 11.80 -12.39 1.75
CA ALA A 128 12.07 -12.77 3.13
C ALA A 128 11.72 -11.66 4.13
N GLY A 129 10.74 -10.83 3.76
CA GLY A 129 10.27 -9.73 4.63
C GLY A 129 9.62 -10.23 5.91
N MET A 130 9.64 -9.37 6.92
CA MET A 130 8.81 -9.48 8.11
C MET A 130 8.07 -8.15 8.28
N SER A 131 6.76 -8.19 8.31
CA SER A 131 5.93 -7.00 8.40
C SER A 131 5.08 -7.03 9.66
N ALA A 132 4.97 -5.90 10.35
CA ALA A 132 3.96 -5.67 11.37
C ALA A 132 2.76 -4.94 10.77
N LEU A 133 1.56 -5.22 11.29
CA LEU A 133 0.31 -4.65 10.82
C LEU A 133 -0.61 -4.34 11.98
N CYS A 134 -1.30 -3.19 11.92
CA CYS A 134 -2.51 -2.92 12.69
C CYS A 134 -3.55 -2.21 11.83
N ALA A 135 -4.82 -2.35 12.19
CA ALA A 135 -5.94 -1.79 11.44
C ALA A 135 -6.84 -0.94 12.35
N ASN A 136 -7.49 0.08 11.79
CA ASN A 136 -8.50 0.81 12.51
C ASN A 136 -9.83 0.00 12.57
N LYS A 137 -10.76 0.45 13.41
CA LYS A 137 -12.05 -0.21 13.64
C LYS A 137 -12.97 -0.31 12.42
N ASN A 138 -12.68 0.44 11.37
CA ASN A 138 -13.50 0.48 10.14
C ASN A 138 -13.16 -0.65 9.17
N ILE A 139 -12.08 -1.39 9.41
CA ILE A 139 -11.65 -2.53 8.58
C ILE A 139 -12.44 -3.78 8.96
N THR A 140 -13.01 -4.45 7.96
CA THR A 140 -13.67 -5.76 8.15
C THR A 140 -12.65 -6.89 8.22
N LYS A 141 -13.07 -8.07 8.72
CA LYS A 141 -12.20 -9.26 8.76
C LYS A 141 -11.75 -9.71 7.37
N GLU A 142 -12.64 -9.62 6.38
CA GLU A 142 -12.34 -9.96 4.99
C GLU A 142 -11.28 -9.02 4.39
N GLU A 143 -11.47 -7.71 4.59
CA GLU A 143 -10.51 -6.71 4.12
C GLU A 143 -9.14 -6.87 4.79
N LEU A 144 -9.13 -7.18 6.09
CA LEU A 144 -7.89 -7.47 6.81
C LEU A 144 -7.17 -8.69 6.23
N GLN A 145 -7.92 -9.75 5.90
CA GLN A 145 -7.35 -10.94 5.29
C GLN A 145 -6.78 -10.65 3.90
N ASP A 146 -7.44 -9.81 3.10
CA ASP A 146 -6.90 -9.37 1.81
C ASP A 146 -5.54 -8.66 1.97
N ILE A 147 -5.39 -7.82 3.00
CA ILE A 147 -4.11 -7.16 3.29
C ILE A 147 -3.06 -8.18 3.76
N VAL A 148 -3.44 -9.12 4.62
CA VAL A 148 -2.54 -10.20 5.06
C VAL A 148 -2.02 -10.98 3.84
N ASN A 149 -2.89 -11.39 2.93
CA ASN A 149 -2.51 -12.11 1.71
C ASN A 149 -1.53 -11.32 0.84
N ILE A 150 -1.70 -9.99 0.73
CA ILE A 150 -0.77 -9.11 0.02
C ILE A 150 0.61 -9.18 0.67
N PHE A 151 0.70 -9.03 1.99
CA PHE A 151 1.98 -9.00 2.70
C PHE A 151 2.66 -10.37 2.76
N GLU A 152 1.89 -11.46 2.84
CA GLU A 152 2.40 -12.83 2.76
C GLU A 152 3.03 -13.16 1.40
N SER A 153 2.67 -12.43 0.34
CA SER A 153 3.25 -12.62 -1.00
C SER A 153 4.74 -12.25 -1.09
N PHE A 154 5.29 -11.51 -0.12
CA PHE A 154 6.70 -11.10 -0.09
C PHE A 154 7.38 -11.29 1.27
N GLY A 155 6.77 -12.02 2.20
CA GLY A 155 7.36 -12.30 3.51
C GLY A 155 6.37 -12.87 4.50
N LYS A 156 6.67 -12.67 5.78
CA LYS A 156 5.78 -13.00 6.91
C LYS A 156 5.14 -11.73 7.45
N ILE A 157 3.99 -11.89 8.12
CA ILE A 157 3.26 -10.78 8.71
C ILE A 157 2.78 -11.15 10.11
N GLU A 158 2.82 -10.18 11.02
CA GLU A 158 2.25 -10.26 12.36
C GLU A 158 1.28 -9.12 12.59
N ILE A 159 0.10 -9.43 13.12
CA ILE A 159 -0.89 -8.43 13.52
C ILE A 159 -0.63 -8.05 14.96
N LEU A 160 -0.33 -6.77 15.20
CA LEU A 160 0.05 -6.23 16.49
C LEU A 160 -0.89 -5.11 16.92
N GLU A 161 -0.91 -4.80 18.21
CA GLU A 161 -1.47 -3.54 18.69
C GLU A 161 -0.62 -2.36 18.19
N GLU A 162 -1.25 -1.23 17.84
CA GLU A 162 -0.54 -0.09 17.24
C GLU A 162 0.66 0.39 18.05
N LYS A 163 0.55 0.41 19.38
CA LYS A 163 1.65 0.81 20.29
C LYS A 163 2.93 -0.01 20.13
N LEU A 164 2.83 -1.23 19.58
CA LEU A 164 3.96 -2.12 19.35
C LEU A 164 4.61 -1.94 17.96
N ILE A 165 3.93 -1.29 17.03
CA ILE A 165 4.46 -1.10 15.66
C ILE A 165 5.72 -0.22 15.66
N ASP A 166 5.78 0.80 16.50
CA ASP A 166 6.90 1.75 16.54
C ASP A 166 8.18 1.16 17.14
N VAL A 167 8.11 0.01 17.82
CA VAL A 167 9.28 -0.71 18.34
C VAL A 167 9.78 -1.81 17.40
N VAL A 168 9.06 -2.06 16.29
CA VAL A 168 9.49 -2.99 15.25
C VAL A 168 10.52 -2.28 14.37
N PRO A 169 11.77 -2.81 14.26
CA PRO A 169 12.75 -2.21 13.36
C PRO A 169 12.33 -2.33 11.90
N ALA A 170 12.45 -1.21 11.19
CA ALA A 170 12.17 -1.12 9.76
C ALA A 170 13.27 -1.78 8.90
#